data_33ec6da989a9f7ce5c4a7134bb956a29
#
_entry.id   33ec6da989a9f7ce5c4a7134bb956a29
#
_cell.length_a   1.000
_cell.length_b   1.000
_cell.length_c   1.000
_cell.angle_alpha   90.00
_cell.angle_beta   90.00
_cell.angle_gamma   90.00
#
_symmetry.space_group_name_H-M   'P 1'
#
loop_
_entity.id
_entity.type
_entity.pdbx_description
1 polymer ?
#
loop_
_entity_poly.entity_id
_entity_poly.type
_entity_poly.pdbx_seq_one_letter_code
_entity_poly.pdbx_strand_id
1 'polypeptide(L)'
;MKTIHSHFLPKAYSLKSMVLAAMLLLSNAAFAAGFSTVHSLATGTVAITNTQKRSSWVPVALLFRFNAPASGAITVERRTGSTAFLLTGCTLSNNQHAVWIPEADIPFNENDALNITSTITNGTVEIIRKGE
;
A
#
# COMPACT_ATOMS: atom_id res chain seq x y z
N MET A 1 54.17 23.40 31.77
CA MET A 1 52.73 23.30 31.56
C MET A 1 52.49 22.85 30.11
N LYS A 2 52.12 21.57 29.87
CA LYS A 2 51.80 21.04 28.54
C LYS A 2 50.31 20.83 28.47
N THR A 3 49.61 21.63 27.67
CA THR A 3 48.20 21.50 27.39
C THR A 3 47.98 20.41 26.35
N ILE A 4 47.32 19.32 26.72
CA ILE A 4 46.95 18.24 25.81
C ILE A 4 45.54 18.60 25.29
N HIS A 5 45.46 18.97 24.02
CA HIS A 5 44.18 19.09 23.30
C HIS A 5 43.89 17.74 22.67
N SER A 6 42.98 16.98 23.29
CA SER A 6 42.37 15.80 22.65
C SER A 6 41.26 16.25 21.73
N HIS A 7 41.52 16.30 20.43
CA HIS A 7 40.48 16.43 19.43
C HIS A 7 39.77 15.09 19.29
N PHE A 8 38.57 14.98 19.88
CA PHE A 8 37.62 13.93 19.53
C PHE A 8 36.97 14.33 18.20
N LEU A 9 37.43 13.73 17.12
CA LEU A 9 36.73 13.79 15.84
C LEU A 9 35.53 12.83 15.90
N PRO A 10 34.33 13.27 15.64
CA PRO A 10 33.19 12.35 15.54
C PRO A 10 33.43 11.44 14.33
N LYS A 11 33.34 10.13 14.54
CA LYS A 11 33.38 9.14 13.47
C LYS A 11 32.26 9.43 12.50
N ALA A 12 32.58 9.94 11.32
CA ALA A 12 31.62 10.07 10.23
C ALA A 12 31.20 8.67 9.79
N TYR A 13 29.96 8.31 10.05
CA TYR A 13 29.36 7.10 9.49
C TYR A 13 29.25 7.26 7.98
N SER A 14 29.74 6.29 7.22
CA SER A 14 29.69 6.38 5.77
C SER A 14 28.24 6.35 5.30
N LEU A 15 27.92 7.15 4.26
CA LEU A 15 26.59 7.22 3.66
C LEU A 15 26.05 5.82 3.28
N LYS A 16 26.97 4.90 2.89
CA LYS A 16 26.65 3.50 2.57
C LYS A 16 26.11 2.72 3.79
N SER A 17 26.65 2.97 4.99
CA SER A 17 26.17 2.32 6.22
C SER A 17 24.79 2.82 6.65
N MET A 18 24.48 4.11 6.43
CA MET A 18 23.17 4.68 6.71
C MET A 18 22.11 4.15 5.75
N VAL A 19 22.43 4.02 4.46
CA VAL A 19 21.51 3.47 3.45
C VAL A 19 21.22 1.99 3.73
N LEU A 20 22.22 1.21 4.11
CA LEU A 20 22.04 -0.20 4.45
C LEU A 20 21.19 -0.38 5.72
N ALA A 21 21.36 0.45 6.75
CA ALA A 21 20.55 0.44 7.96
C ALA A 21 19.10 0.85 7.68
N ALA A 22 18.86 1.85 6.82
CA ALA A 22 17.53 2.26 6.40
C ALA A 22 16.83 1.17 5.57
N MET A 23 17.52 0.47 4.67
CA MET A 23 16.98 -0.68 3.93
C MET A 23 16.63 -1.85 4.85
N LEU A 24 17.44 -2.16 5.86
CA LEU A 24 17.18 -3.20 6.85
C LEU A 24 15.97 -2.86 7.74
N LEU A 25 15.79 -1.60 8.13
CA LEU A 25 14.63 -1.15 8.89
C LEU A 25 13.33 -1.20 8.05
N LEU A 26 13.40 -0.83 6.77
CA LEU A 26 12.27 -0.93 5.83
C LEU A 26 11.89 -2.39 5.56
N SER A 27 12.88 -3.30 5.45
CA SER A 27 12.61 -4.73 5.24
C SER A 27 11.93 -5.37 6.47
N ASN A 28 12.33 -5.01 7.68
CA ASN A 28 11.72 -5.53 8.90
C ASN A 28 10.29 -5.00 9.13
N ALA A 29 9.98 -3.76 8.72
CA ALA A 29 8.62 -3.22 8.77
C ALA A 29 7.68 -3.86 7.73
N ALA A 30 8.21 -4.28 6.57
CA ALA A 30 7.44 -4.95 5.51
C ALA A 30 7.13 -6.42 5.83
N PHE A 31 7.89 -7.08 6.70
CA PHE A 31 7.71 -8.49 7.06
C PHE A 31 6.77 -8.75 8.24
N ALA A 32 6.29 -7.72 8.94
CA ALA A 32 5.29 -7.89 9.99
C ALA A 32 3.90 -8.12 9.38
N ALA A 33 3.62 -9.39 8.98
CA ALA A 33 2.30 -9.96 8.71
C ALA A 33 1.43 -9.22 7.66
N GLY A 34 2.00 -8.90 6.49
CA GLY A 34 1.22 -8.42 5.35
C GLY A 34 0.81 -9.60 4.44
N PHE A 35 -0.49 -9.74 4.18
CA PHE A 35 -0.98 -10.62 3.11
C PHE A 35 -1.09 -9.80 1.82
N SER A 36 -0.59 -10.36 0.71
CA SER A 36 -0.75 -9.76 -0.60
C SER A 36 -1.61 -10.66 -1.48
N THR A 37 -2.55 -10.06 -2.21
CA THR A 37 -3.37 -10.75 -3.21
C THR A 37 -3.42 -9.93 -4.49
N VAL A 38 -3.28 -10.61 -5.65
CA VAL A 38 -3.32 -9.95 -6.97
C VAL A 38 -4.64 -10.29 -7.66
N HIS A 39 -5.31 -9.28 -8.18
CA HIS A 39 -6.59 -9.40 -8.87
C HIS A 39 -6.51 -8.75 -10.26
N SER A 40 -7.16 -9.38 -11.23
CA SER A 40 -7.27 -8.84 -12.59
C SER A 40 -8.31 -7.73 -12.67
N LEU A 41 -8.01 -6.68 -13.43
CA LEU A 41 -8.94 -5.60 -13.75
C LEU A 41 -9.70 -5.85 -15.08
N ALA A 42 -9.68 -7.07 -15.62
CA ALA A 42 -10.29 -7.39 -16.91
C ALA A 42 -11.80 -7.07 -16.99
N THR A 43 -12.50 -7.11 -15.85
CA THR A 43 -13.92 -6.72 -15.75
C THR A 43 -14.13 -5.27 -15.35
N GLY A 44 -13.07 -4.53 -15.04
CA GLY A 44 -13.13 -3.18 -14.50
C GLY A 44 -13.57 -3.08 -13.04
N THR A 45 -13.97 -4.19 -12.41
CA THR A 45 -14.44 -4.22 -11.01
C THR A 45 -13.79 -5.37 -10.25
N VAL A 46 -13.31 -5.08 -9.06
CA VAL A 46 -12.77 -6.03 -8.09
C VAL A 46 -13.47 -5.80 -6.75
N ALA A 47 -14.03 -6.85 -6.17
CA ALA A 47 -14.67 -6.81 -4.85
C ALA A 47 -14.05 -7.88 -3.95
N ILE A 48 -13.50 -7.47 -2.81
CA ILE A 48 -12.90 -8.37 -1.82
C ILE A 48 -13.68 -8.23 -0.52
N THR A 49 -14.47 -9.24 -0.19
CA THR A 49 -15.27 -9.29 1.04
C THR A 49 -14.48 -9.98 2.14
N ASN A 50 -14.53 -9.42 3.34
CA ASN A 50 -14.05 -10.11 4.53
C ASN A 50 -15.06 -11.19 4.96
N THR A 51 -14.72 -12.43 4.71
CA THR A 51 -15.56 -13.60 5.05
C THR A 51 -15.16 -14.25 6.39
N GLN A 52 -14.11 -13.75 7.04
CA GLN A 52 -13.62 -14.31 8.30
C GLN A 52 -14.44 -13.79 9.47
N LYS A 53 -15.01 -14.73 10.25
CA LYS A 53 -15.78 -14.40 11.45
C LYS A 53 -14.88 -13.83 12.53
N ARG A 54 -15.31 -12.73 13.13
CA ARG A 54 -14.63 -12.07 14.27
C ARG A 54 -13.20 -11.64 13.99
N SER A 55 -12.84 -11.46 12.75
CA SER A 55 -11.55 -10.89 12.37
C SER A 55 -11.74 -9.67 11.49
N SER A 56 -10.81 -8.76 11.55
CA SER A 56 -10.72 -7.62 10.66
C SER A 56 -9.41 -7.66 9.86
N TRP A 57 -9.37 -6.94 8.77
CA TRP A 57 -8.12 -6.65 8.05
C TRP A 57 -8.09 -5.19 7.63
N VAL A 58 -6.90 -4.68 7.43
CA VAL A 58 -6.66 -3.29 7.09
C VAL A 58 -5.86 -3.22 5.79
N PRO A 59 -6.32 -2.48 4.76
CA PRO A 59 -5.51 -2.24 3.57
C PRO A 59 -4.29 -1.40 3.94
N VAL A 60 -3.13 -1.84 3.50
CA VAL A 60 -1.86 -1.12 3.68
C VAL A 60 -1.50 -0.37 2.41
N ALA A 61 -1.70 -0.99 1.25
CA ALA A 61 -1.50 -0.36 -0.05
C ALA A 61 -2.28 -1.09 -1.15
N LEU A 62 -2.66 -0.36 -2.19
CA LEU A 62 -3.14 -0.88 -3.46
C LEU A 62 -2.16 -0.48 -4.55
N LEU A 63 -1.61 -1.46 -5.26
CA LEU A 63 -0.66 -1.27 -6.34
C LEU A 63 -1.32 -1.63 -7.67
N PHE A 64 -1.60 -0.63 -8.49
CA PHE A 64 -2.17 -0.83 -9.83
C PHE A 64 -1.05 -0.93 -10.86
N ARG A 65 -1.12 -1.93 -11.73
CA ARG A 65 -0.18 -2.14 -12.84
C ARG A 65 -0.96 -2.39 -14.12
N PHE A 66 -0.71 -1.60 -15.15
CA PHE A 66 -1.33 -1.72 -16.45
C PHE A 66 -0.34 -2.27 -17.47
N ASN A 67 -0.83 -3.07 -18.40
CA ASN A 67 0.01 -3.72 -19.43
C ASN A 67 0.65 -2.71 -20.39
N ALA A 68 0.06 -1.53 -20.52
CA ALA A 68 0.58 -0.39 -21.28
C ALA A 68 0.16 0.91 -20.58
N PRO A 69 0.81 2.06 -20.89
CA PRO A 69 0.36 3.36 -20.43
C PRO A 69 -1.12 3.56 -20.74
N ALA A 70 -1.90 3.91 -19.75
CA ALA A 70 -3.36 3.98 -19.84
C ALA A 70 -3.89 5.27 -19.22
N SER A 71 -5.05 5.71 -19.68
CA SER A 71 -5.79 6.85 -19.15
C SER A 71 -7.18 6.39 -18.72
N GLY A 72 -7.65 6.90 -17.59
CA GLY A 72 -8.95 6.53 -17.04
C GLY A 72 -9.07 6.85 -15.56
N ALA A 73 -10.16 6.41 -14.94
CA ALA A 73 -10.46 6.65 -13.53
C ALA A 73 -10.43 5.35 -12.73
N ILE A 74 -9.97 5.46 -11.49
CA ILE A 74 -10.02 4.41 -10.47
C ILE A 74 -10.77 4.97 -9.27
N THR A 75 -11.70 4.18 -8.73
CA THR A 75 -12.45 4.49 -7.52
C THR A 75 -12.30 3.33 -6.55
N VAL A 76 -12.04 3.63 -5.29
CA VAL A 76 -11.91 2.66 -4.19
C VAL A 76 -12.92 2.99 -3.12
N GLU A 77 -13.75 2.01 -2.76
CA GLU A 77 -14.84 2.16 -1.79
C GLU A 77 -14.78 1.04 -0.75
N ARG A 78 -15.15 1.38 0.49
CA ARG A 78 -15.56 0.38 1.49
C ARG A 78 -17.07 0.20 1.40
N ARG A 79 -17.53 -1.03 1.36
CA ARG A 79 -18.93 -1.39 1.47
C ARG A 79 -19.22 -2.13 2.76
N THR A 80 -20.25 -1.64 3.48
CA THR A 80 -20.82 -2.30 4.65
C THR A 80 -22.29 -2.53 4.36
N GLY A 81 -22.66 -3.77 4.05
CA GLY A 81 -24.01 -4.09 3.57
C GLY A 81 -24.32 -3.36 2.26
N SER A 82 -25.39 -2.57 2.26
CA SER A 82 -25.80 -1.76 1.10
C SER A 82 -25.13 -0.38 1.02
N THR A 83 -24.42 0.04 2.06
CA THR A 83 -23.80 1.37 2.14
C THR A 83 -22.40 1.35 1.57
N ALA A 84 -22.10 2.29 0.67
CA ALA A 84 -20.78 2.50 0.10
C ALA A 84 -20.17 3.79 0.64
N PHE A 85 -18.89 3.72 1.04
CA PHE A 85 -18.08 4.84 1.49
C PHE A 85 -16.89 5.00 0.56
N LEU A 86 -16.80 6.13 -0.12
CA LEU A 86 -15.65 6.45 -0.96
C LEU A 86 -14.40 6.62 -0.10
N LEU A 87 -13.35 5.85 -0.39
CA LEU A 87 -12.06 5.96 0.27
C LEU A 87 -11.11 6.84 -0.55
N THR A 88 -11.07 6.63 -1.86
CA THR A 88 -10.27 7.43 -2.77
C THR A 88 -10.78 7.32 -4.20
N GLY A 89 -10.43 8.31 -5.01
CA GLY A 89 -10.61 8.28 -6.46
C GLY A 89 -9.49 9.04 -7.14
N CYS A 90 -8.99 8.52 -8.24
CA CYS A 90 -7.98 9.19 -9.04
C CYS A 90 -8.26 9.05 -10.54
N THR A 91 -7.78 10.03 -11.30
CA THR A 91 -7.76 9.98 -12.76
C THR A 91 -6.32 9.85 -13.21
N LEU A 92 -6.06 8.87 -14.07
CA LEU A 92 -4.75 8.62 -14.67
C LEU A 92 -4.71 9.19 -16.08
N SER A 93 -3.55 9.71 -16.47
CA SER A 93 -3.29 10.21 -17.82
C SER A 93 -1.98 9.63 -18.29
N ASN A 94 -2.06 8.63 -19.19
CA ASN A 94 -0.89 7.96 -19.76
C ASN A 94 0.05 7.33 -18.70
N ASN A 95 -0.52 6.73 -17.66
CA ASN A 95 0.23 6.09 -16.58
C ASN A 95 0.22 4.57 -16.73
N GLN A 96 1.32 3.92 -16.37
CA GLN A 96 1.43 2.46 -16.33
C GLN A 96 1.28 1.90 -14.90
N HIS A 97 1.48 2.73 -13.90
CA HIS A 97 1.38 2.36 -12.50
C HIS A 97 0.63 3.44 -11.71
N ALA A 98 -0.10 3.00 -10.69
CA ALA A 98 -0.67 3.87 -9.67
C ALA A 98 -0.57 3.18 -8.31
N VAL A 99 -0.42 3.97 -7.25
CA VAL A 99 -0.35 3.48 -5.88
C VAL A 99 -1.31 4.30 -5.03
N TRP A 100 -2.08 3.61 -4.19
CA TRP A 100 -2.85 4.23 -3.14
C TRP A 100 -2.42 3.67 -1.79
N ILE A 101 -2.11 4.55 -0.85
CA ILE A 101 -1.77 4.23 0.54
C ILE A 101 -2.77 4.98 1.41
N PRO A 102 -3.56 4.29 2.25
CA PRO A 102 -4.47 4.94 3.18
C PRO A 102 -3.72 5.88 4.15
N GLU A 103 -4.28 7.05 4.39
CA GLU A 103 -3.71 8.00 5.37
C GLU A 103 -3.91 7.54 6.83
N ALA A 104 -4.88 6.64 7.05
CA ALA A 104 -5.18 6.05 8.36
C ALA A 104 -5.60 4.59 8.19
N ASP A 105 -5.50 3.82 9.28
CA ASP A 105 -5.98 2.45 9.32
C ASP A 105 -7.51 2.41 9.18
N ILE A 106 -7.98 1.73 8.12
CA ILE A 106 -9.40 1.56 7.82
C ILE A 106 -9.73 0.08 8.00
N PRO A 107 -10.31 -0.34 9.13
CA PRO A 107 -10.61 -1.75 9.37
C PRO A 107 -11.81 -2.20 8.51
N PHE A 108 -11.66 -3.38 7.90
CA PHE A 108 -12.70 -4.10 7.19
C PHE A 108 -13.15 -5.26 8.07
N ASN A 109 -14.30 -5.10 8.72
CA ASN A 109 -14.89 -6.10 9.59
C ASN A 109 -15.55 -7.23 8.80
N GLU A 110 -16.06 -8.23 9.49
CA GLU A 110 -16.84 -9.31 8.86
C GLU A 110 -17.96 -8.75 7.97
N ASN A 111 -18.03 -9.24 6.73
CA ASN A 111 -18.95 -8.83 5.65
C ASN A 111 -18.69 -7.43 5.05
N ASP A 112 -17.70 -6.69 5.50
CA ASP A 112 -17.25 -5.51 4.76
C ASP A 112 -16.52 -5.92 3.48
N ALA A 113 -16.69 -5.15 2.42
CA ALA A 113 -16.01 -5.38 1.15
C ALA A 113 -15.20 -4.15 0.72
N LEU A 114 -13.99 -4.40 0.22
CA LEU A 114 -13.22 -3.43 -0.54
C LEU A 114 -13.63 -3.54 -2.00
N ASN A 115 -14.27 -2.52 -2.54
CA ASN A 115 -14.65 -2.43 -3.93
C ASN A 115 -13.70 -1.49 -4.66
N ILE A 116 -13.17 -1.96 -5.77
CA ILE A 116 -12.31 -1.20 -6.67
C ILE A 116 -12.97 -1.20 -8.04
N THR A 117 -13.27 -0.02 -8.56
CA THR A 117 -13.82 0.15 -9.90
C THR A 117 -12.83 0.92 -10.75
N SER A 118 -12.51 0.41 -11.93
CA SER A 118 -11.59 1.04 -12.88
C SER A 118 -12.20 1.07 -14.27
N THR A 119 -12.07 2.20 -14.95
CA THR A 119 -12.37 2.28 -16.38
C THR A 119 -11.26 1.70 -17.26
N ILE A 120 -10.11 1.39 -16.64
CA ILE A 120 -8.96 0.74 -17.28
C ILE A 120 -9.02 -0.74 -16.94
N THR A 121 -9.14 -1.60 -17.95
CA THR A 121 -9.38 -3.05 -17.77
C THR A 121 -8.20 -3.94 -18.18
N ASN A 122 -7.09 -3.37 -18.61
CA ASN A 122 -5.91 -4.10 -19.11
C ASN A 122 -4.78 -4.21 -18.07
N GLY A 123 -5.12 -4.42 -16.82
CA GLY A 123 -4.14 -4.44 -15.74
C GLY A 123 -4.52 -5.34 -14.57
N THR A 124 -3.77 -5.18 -13.51
CA THR A 124 -3.95 -5.86 -12.23
C THR A 124 -3.90 -4.87 -11.08
N VAL A 125 -4.53 -5.23 -9.98
CA VAL A 125 -4.34 -4.58 -8.68
C VAL A 125 -3.80 -5.60 -7.68
N GLU A 126 -2.71 -5.25 -7.02
CA GLU A 126 -2.17 -5.98 -5.88
C GLU A 126 -2.65 -5.28 -4.60
N ILE A 127 -3.27 -6.04 -3.72
CA ILE A 127 -3.81 -5.56 -2.44
C ILE A 127 -2.93 -6.07 -1.34
N ILE A 128 -2.22 -5.17 -0.68
CA ILE A 128 -1.42 -5.45 0.51
C ILE A 128 -2.25 -5.09 1.73
N ARG A 129 -2.43 -6.03 2.65
CA ARG A 129 -3.23 -5.89 3.86
C ARG A 129 -2.56 -6.51 5.06
N LYS A 130 -2.82 -5.96 6.24
CA LYS A 130 -2.49 -6.58 7.53
C LYS A 130 -3.77 -7.15 8.15
N GLY A 131 -3.68 -8.30 8.82
CA GLY A 131 -4.76 -8.89 9.61
C GLY A 131 -4.63 -8.49 11.08
N GLU A 132 -5.75 -8.46 11.78
CA GLU A 132 -5.82 -8.38 13.24
C GLU A 132 -6.35 -9.70 13.80
#